data_6dc2d47b5417ce3e2ef74751d25c2afb
#
_entry.id   6dc2d47b5417ce3e2ef74751d25c2afb
#
_cell.length_a   1.000
_cell.length_b   1.000
_cell.length_c   1.000
_cell.angle_alpha   90.00
_cell.angle_beta   90.00
_cell.angle_gamma   90.00
#
_symmetry.space_group_name_H-M   'P 1'
#
loop_
_entity.id
_entity.type
_entity.pdbx_description
1 polymer ?
#
loop_
_entity_poly.entity_id
_entity_poly.type
_entity_poly.pdbx_seq_one_letter_code
_entity_poly.pdbx_strand_id
1 'polypeptide(L)'
;EDHFDKSVELELELEKSGKQEMLKMVRDISDMVDIHFIRQKEPKGLGHAISCAKTFVRDEPFAVLLGDDIVYNEGRPCLKQLIDCYDEYKTSILGVQTVNPQDVNKYGIVDGLHIEDMLKYKI
;
A
#
# COMPACT_ATOMS: atom_id res chain seq x y z
N GLU A 1 0.58 -11.65 5.30
CA GLU A 1 0.46 -12.51 4.11
C GLU A 1 -0.82 -13.33 4.21
N ASP A 2 -0.92 -14.23 5.17
CA ASP A 2 -2.01 -15.22 5.28
C ASP A 2 -3.42 -14.63 5.47
N HIS A 3 -3.52 -13.37 5.86
CA HIS A 3 -4.81 -12.71 6.12
C HIS A 3 -5.64 -12.47 4.84
N PHE A 4 -4.95 -12.20 3.73
CA PHE A 4 -5.59 -11.95 2.44
C PHE A 4 -5.52 -13.14 1.49
N ASP A 5 -4.91 -14.25 1.92
CA ASP A 5 -4.82 -15.48 1.14
C ASP A 5 -5.94 -16.45 1.53
N LYS A 6 -6.23 -17.37 0.64
CA LYS A 6 -7.25 -18.37 0.86
C LYS A 6 -6.81 -19.38 1.90
N SER A 7 -7.50 -19.41 3.05
CA SER A 7 -7.27 -20.38 4.10
C SER A 7 -8.31 -21.51 4.04
N VAL A 8 -7.99 -22.58 3.32
CA VAL A 8 -8.88 -23.73 3.14
C VAL A 8 -9.27 -24.37 4.48
N GLU A 9 -8.35 -24.45 5.43
CA GLU A 9 -8.60 -25.04 6.75
C GLU A 9 -9.61 -24.21 7.55
N LEU A 10 -9.45 -22.89 7.57
CA LEU A 10 -10.38 -21.99 8.24
C LEU A 10 -11.76 -22.00 7.60
N GLU A 11 -11.83 -22.00 6.27
CA GLU A 11 -13.10 -22.07 5.55
C GLU A 11 -13.87 -23.36 5.88
N LEU A 12 -13.19 -24.51 5.86
CA LEU A 12 -13.79 -25.81 6.21
C LEU A 12 -14.27 -25.84 7.67
N GLU A 13 -13.54 -25.25 8.58
CA GLU A 13 -13.95 -25.17 10.00
C GLU A 13 -15.19 -24.30 10.18
N LEU A 14 -15.22 -23.14 9.53
CA LEU A 14 -16.38 -22.23 9.55
C LEU A 14 -17.62 -22.87 8.93
N GLU A 15 -17.46 -23.61 7.83
CA GLU A 15 -18.53 -24.32 7.16
C GLU A 15 -19.10 -25.43 8.07
N LYS A 16 -18.24 -26.27 8.66
CA LYS A 16 -18.65 -27.32 9.60
C LYS A 16 -19.33 -26.79 10.86
N SER A 17 -18.89 -25.63 11.33
CA SER A 17 -19.51 -24.98 12.51
C SER A 17 -20.76 -24.16 12.18
N GLY A 18 -21.20 -24.11 10.93
CA GLY A 18 -22.41 -23.41 10.47
C GLY A 18 -22.28 -21.88 10.50
N LYS A 19 -21.07 -21.31 10.63
CA LYS A 19 -20.81 -19.88 10.71
C LYS A 19 -20.76 -19.21 9.34
N GLN A 20 -21.89 -19.24 8.63
CA GLN A 20 -21.98 -18.81 7.22
C GLN A 20 -21.61 -17.34 6.99
N GLU A 21 -21.95 -16.43 7.92
CA GLU A 21 -21.60 -15.02 7.79
C GLU A 21 -20.07 -14.79 7.88
N MET A 22 -19.40 -15.50 8.81
CA MET A 22 -17.94 -15.42 8.93
C MET A 22 -17.25 -16.08 7.72
N LEU A 23 -17.77 -17.18 7.23
CA LEU A 23 -17.26 -17.84 6.03
C LEU A 23 -17.35 -16.91 4.82
N LYS A 24 -18.47 -16.24 4.65
CA LYS A 24 -18.64 -15.24 3.59
C LYS A 24 -17.63 -14.10 3.71
N MET A 25 -17.46 -13.56 4.92
CA MET A 25 -16.49 -12.47 5.18
C MET A 25 -15.05 -12.88 4.82
N VAL A 26 -14.63 -14.08 5.19
CA VAL A 26 -13.28 -14.60 4.88
C VAL A 26 -13.10 -14.75 3.36
N ARG A 27 -14.09 -15.27 2.65
CA ARG A 27 -14.07 -15.39 1.19
C ARG A 27 -14.06 -14.05 0.50
N ASP A 28 -14.91 -13.12 0.93
CA ASP A 28 -14.97 -11.76 0.36
C ASP A 28 -13.62 -11.04 0.50
N ILE A 29 -12.87 -11.28 1.59
CA ILE A 29 -11.52 -10.71 1.79
C ILE A 29 -10.50 -11.37 0.85
N SER A 30 -10.48 -12.70 0.74
CA SER A 30 -9.53 -13.42 -0.13
C SER A 30 -9.80 -13.19 -1.62
N ASP A 31 -11.06 -12.94 -1.99
CA ASP A 31 -11.46 -12.66 -3.37
C ASP A 31 -11.34 -11.17 -3.75
N MET A 32 -10.96 -10.30 -2.80
CA MET A 32 -10.88 -8.85 -3.02
C MET A 32 -9.79 -8.47 -4.03
N VAL A 33 -8.65 -9.16 -4.01
CA VAL A 33 -7.49 -8.87 -4.86
C VAL A 33 -6.72 -10.15 -5.17
N ASP A 34 -6.09 -10.18 -6.35
CA ASP A 34 -5.11 -11.21 -6.70
C ASP A 34 -3.75 -10.86 -6.09
N ILE A 35 -3.28 -11.70 -5.17
CA ILE A 35 -2.01 -11.46 -4.47
C ILE A 35 -0.90 -12.32 -5.09
N HIS A 36 0.22 -11.67 -5.40
CA HIS A 36 1.44 -12.32 -5.86
C HIS A 36 2.59 -12.04 -4.90
N PHE A 37 3.23 -13.09 -4.42
CA PHE A 37 4.37 -12.98 -3.49
C PHE A 37 5.69 -12.98 -4.24
N ILE A 38 6.48 -11.92 -4.04
CA ILE A 38 7.82 -11.80 -4.61
C ILE A 38 8.82 -11.72 -3.47
N ARG A 39 9.72 -12.70 -3.40
CA ARG A 39 10.72 -12.76 -2.34
C ARG A 39 11.93 -11.90 -2.66
N GLN A 40 12.26 -10.98 -1.76
CA GLN A 40 13.58 -10.37 -1.71
C GLN A 40 14.58 -11.39 -1.12
N LYS A 41 15.48 -11.92 -1.94
CA LYS A 41 16.44 -12.97 -1.52
C LYS A 41 17.51 -12.45 -0.55
N GLU A 42 17.88 -11.18 -0.66
CA GLU A 42 18.91 -10.53 0.12
C GLU A 42 18.38 -9.20 0.66
N PRO A 43 18.53 -8.88 1.96
CA PRO A 43 18.00 -7.67 2.58
C PRO A 43 18.84 -6.43 2.23
N LYS A 44 18.67 -5.89 1.04
CA LYS A 44 19.40 -4.71 0.51
C LYS A 44 18.60 -3.40 0.63
N GLY A 45 17.66 -3.33 1.56
CA GLY A 45 16.83 -2.16 1.81
C GLY A 45 15.56 -2.09 0.96
N LEU A 46 14.74 -1.03 1.20
CA LEU A 46 13.42 -0.85 0.63
C LEU A 46 13.46 -0.70 -0.90
N GLY A 47 14.35 0.12 -1.42
CA GLY A 47 14.47 0.31 -2.88
C GLY A 47 14.78 -0.98 -3.64
N HIS A 48 15.59 -1.86 -3.05
CA HIS A 48 15.84 -3.19 -3.61
C HIS A 48 14.60 -4.09 -3.52
N ALA A 49 13.83 -4.03 -2.44
CA ALA A 49 12.58 -4.78 -2.33
C ALA A 49 11.60 -4.39 -3.45
N ILE A 50 11.43 -3.09 -3.67
CA ILE A 50 10.61 -2.55 -4.77
C ILE A 50 11.14 -3.02 -6.13
N SER A 51 12.47 -2.98 -6.34
CA SER A 51 13.07 -3.40 -7.60
C SER A 51 12.89 -4.89 -7.92
N CYS A 52 12.66 -5.75 -6.90
CA CYS A 52 12.34 -7.16 -7.12
C CYS A 52 11.00 -7.35 -7.87
N ALA A 53 10.09 -6.39 -7.80
CA ALA A 53 8.83 -6.42 -8.52
C ALA A 53 8.93 -5.99 -10.00
N LYS A 54 10.11 -5.53 -10.47
CA LYS A 54 10.30 -4.96 -11.80
C LYS A 54 9.79 -5.87 -12.93
N THR A 55 10.08 -7.15 -12.87
CA THR A 55 9.65 -8.11 -13.91
C THR A 55 8.14 -8.34 -13.92
N PHE A 56 7.49 -8.15 -12.79
CA PHE A 56 6.05 -8.26 -12.64
C PHE A 56 5.33 -6.99 -13.11
N VAL A 57 5.79 -5.82 -12.64
CA VAL A 57 5.21 -4.51 -12.95
C VAL A 57 5.53 -4.06 -14.39
N ARG A 58 6.70 -4.44 -14.92
CA ARG A 58 7.20 -4.02 -16.24
C ARG A 58 7.31 -2.48 -16.33
N ASP A 59 6.74 -1.90 -17.39
CA ASP A 59 6.77 -0.46 -17.66
C ASP A 59 5.45 0.24 -17.28
N GLU A 60 4.60 -0.43 -16.49
CA GLU A 60 3.33 0.12 -16.03
C GLU A 60 3.52 0.98 -14.77
N PRO A 61 2.75 2.07 -14.62
CA PRO A 61 2.68 2.80 -13.37
C PRO A 61 2.16 1.90 -12.23
N PHE A 62 2.75 2.03 -11.06
CA PHE A 62 2.35 1.24 -9.90
C PHE A 62 2.42 2.05 -8.61
N ALA A 63 1.66 1.64 -7.61
CA ALA A 63 1.70 2.22 -6.29
C ALA A 63 2.52 1.35 -5.33
N VAL A 64 3.26 2.00 -4.44
CA VAL A 64 3.97 1.36 -3.34
C VAL A 64 3.28 1.74 -2.04
N LEU A 65 2.83 0.75 -1.30
CA LEU A 65 2.26 0.91 0.04
C LEU A 65 3.13 0.14 1.03
N LEU A 66 3.55 0.81 2.09
CA LEU A 66 4.34 0.18 3.15
C LEU A 66 3.39 -0.41 4.19
N GLY A 67 3.63 -1.64 4.62
CA GLY A 67 2.72 -2.36 5.52
C GLY A 67 2.65 -1.79 6.94
N ASP A 68 3.60 -0.95 7.31
CA ASP A 68 3.73 -0.26 8.59
C ASP A 68 3.34 1.23 8.53
N ASP A 69 2.92 1.72 7.36
CA ASP A 69 2.53 3.12 7.14
C ASP A 69 1.11 3.17 6.54
N ILE A 70 0.12 3.03 7.39
CA ILE A 70 -1.29 3.01 7.00
C ILE A 70 -1.91 4.38 7.23
N VAL A 71 -2.32 5.05 6.15
CA VAL A 71 -2.99 6.35 6.20
C VAL A 71 -4.49 6.18 6.14
N TYR A 72 -5.17 6.59 7.20
CA TYR A 72 -6.64 6.64 7.27
C TYR A 72 -7.15 8.06 6.95
N ASN A 73 -8.16 8.15 6.09
CA ASN A 73 -8.85 9.40 5.78
C ASN A 73 -10.34 9.10 5.52
N GLU A 74 -11.24 9.78 6.25
CA GLU A 74 -12.69 9.64 6.07
C GLU A 74 -13.21 10.20 4.74
N GLY A 75 -12.45 11.12 4.13
CA GLY A 75 -12.78 11.71 2.85
C GLY A 75 -12.15 10.95 1.68
N ARG A 76 -11.24 11.62 0.96
CA ARG A 76 -10.56 11.05 -0.20
C ARG A 76 -9.37 10.20 0.24
N PRO A 77 -9.31 8.89 -0.10
CA PRO A 77 -8.20 8.03 0.29
C PRO A 77 -6.84 8.58 -0.16
N CYS A 78 -5.79 8.42 0.67
CA CYS A 78 -4.45 8.91 0.37
C CYS A 78 -3.95 8.42 -1.00
N LEU A 79 -4.05 7.13 -1.26
CA LEU A 79 -3.63 6.55 -2.54
C LEU A 79 -4.36 7.18 -3.73
N LYS A 80 -5.66 7.48 -3.60
CA LYS A 80 -6.40 8.15 -4.66
C LYS A 80 -5.87 9.57 -4.93
N GLN A 81 -5.44 10.28 -3.89
CA GLN A 81 -4.81 11.59 -4.05
C GLN A 81 -3.49 11.50 -4.82
N LEU A 82 -2.66 10.49 -4.50
CA LEU A 82 -1.39 10.25 -5.21
C LEU A 82 -1.62 9.88 -6.69
N ILE A 83 -2.63 9.05 -6.98
CA ILE A 83 -3.00 8.67 -8.35
C ILE A 83 -3.42 9.91 -9.15
N ASP A 84 -4.23 10.79 -8.58
CA ASP A 84 -4.67 11.99 -9.28
C ASP A 84 -3.52 12.96 -9.55
N CYS A 85 -2.58 13.09 -8.60
CA CYS A 85 -1.35 13.84 -8.85
C CYS A 85 -0.51 13.18 -9.96
N TYR A 86 -0.40 11.86 -9.97
CA TYR A 86 0.28 11.15 -11.05
C TYR A 86 -0.40 11.41 -12.40
N ASP A 87 -1.73 11.39 -12.44
CA ASP A 87 -2.48 11.63 -13.68
C ASP A 87 -2.28 13.04 -14.24
N GLU A 88 -2.06 14.01 -13.37
CA GLU A 88 -1.77 15.40 -13.73
C GLU A 88 -0.32 15.59 -14.18
N TYR A 89 0.64 15.10 -13.39
CA TYR A 89 2.07 15.41 -13.58
C TYR A 89 2.86 14.34 -14.34
N LYS A 90 2.35 13.12 -14.47
CA LYS A 90 2.98 11.98 -15.16
C LYS A 90 4.42 11.71 -14.73
N THR A 91 4.70 11.91 -13.45
CA THR A 91 6.00 11.66 -12.82
C THR A 91 5.81 10.86 -11.53
N SER A 92 6.90 10.41 -10.92
CA SER A 92 6.81 9.74 -9.61
C SER A 92 6.29 10.69 -8.55
N ILE A 93 5.29 10.25 -7.81
CA ILE A 93 4.66 11.00 -6.72
C ILE A 93 5.03 10.35 -5.39
N LEU A 94 5.39 11.16 -4.41
CA LEU A 94 5.72 10.73 -3.06
C LEU A 94 4.72 11.31 -2.06
N GLY A 95 4.06 10.44 -1.30
CA GLY A 95 3.26 10.86 -0.16
C GLY A 95 4.16 11.27 1.00
N VAL A 96 3.93 12.46 1.54
CA VAL A 96 4.70 13.01 2.66
C VAL A 96 3.77 13.62 3.69
N GLN A 97 4.23 13.67 4.94
CA GLN A 97 3.52 14.33 6.03
C GLN A 97 4.45 15.29 6.77
N THR A 98 3.88 16.33 7.35
CA THR A 98 4.62 17.21 8.24
C THR A 98 4.82 16.52 9.58
N VAL A 99 6.07 16.44 10.04
CA VAL A 99 6.44 15.87 11.33
C VAL A 99 6.95 16.94 12.28
N ASN A 100 6.89 16.65 13.59
CA ASN A 100 7.46 17.55 14.59
C ASN A 100 9.00 17.67 14.40
N PRO A 101 9.60 18.86 14.48
CA PRO A 101 11.05 19.01 14.39
C PRO A 101 11.88 18.14 15.34
N GLN A 102 11.31 17.74 16.47
CA GLN A 102 11.95 16.82 17.42
C GLN A 102 12.02 15.37 16.92
N ASP A 103 11.21 15.01 15.95
CA ASP A 103 11.07 13.64 15.42
C ASP A 103 11.74 13.44 14.05
N VAL A 104 12.35 14.48 13.50
CA VAL A 104 13.00 14.47 12.17
C VAL A 104 14.03 13.34 12.01
N ASN A 105 14.73 13.00 13.09
CA ASN A 105 15.73 11.92 13.09
C ASN A 105 15.14 10.50 12.94
N LYS A 106 13.82 10.37 13.06
CA LYS A 106 13.11 9.08 12.91
C LYS A 106 12.63 8.82 11.49
N TYR A 107 12.65 9.83 10.62
CA TYR A 107 12.04 9.78 9.29
C TYR A 107 13.03 10.19 8.20
N GLY A 108 12.77 9.74 6.98
CA GLY A 108 13.41 10.30 5.79
C GLY A 108 12.84 11.69 5.51
N ILE A 109 13.72 12.68 5.38
CA ILE A 109 13.31 14.07 5.13
C ILE A 109 13.46 14.36 3.65
N VAL A 110 12.42 14.95 3.06
CA VAL A 110 12.42 15.42 1.68
C VAL A 110 12.80 16.89 1.66
N ASP A 111 13.78 17.24 0.84
CA ASP A 111 14.13 18.62 0.49
C ASP A 111 13.72 18.87 -0.97
N GLY A 112 13.06 19.99 -1.24
CA GLY A 112 12.54 20.30 -2.56
C GLY A 112 12.06 21.74 -2.69
N LEU A 113 11.77 22.14 -3.93
CA LEU A 113 11.17 23.43 -4.22
C LEU A 113 9.65 23.35 -4.00
N HIS A 114 9.13 24.33 -3.25
CA HIS A 114 7.71 24.44 -3.01
C HIS A 114 6.99 25.03 -4.24
N ILE A 115 6.05 24.28 -4.79
CA ILE A 115 5.20 24.74 -5.89
C ILE A 115 3.80 24.94 -5.33
N GLU A 116 3.28 26.18 -5.33
CA GLU A 116 2.02 26.55 -4.66
C GLU A 116 0.81 25.69 -5.10
N ASP A 117 0.76 25.30 -6.36
CA ASP A 117 -0.33 24.46 -6.88
C ASP A 117 -0.31 22.99 -6.43
N MET A 118 0.80 22.49 -5.92
CA MET A 118 0.93 21.10 -5.45
C MET A 118 0.41 20.87 -4.02
N LEU A 119 0.04 21.91 -3.30
CA LEU A 119 -0.54 21.80 -1.94
C LEU A 119 -2.03 21.45 -1.92
N LYS A 120 -2.60 21.06 -3.04
CA LYS A 120 -4.03 20.70 -3.11
C LYS A 120 -4.43 19.53 -2.21
N TYR A 121 -3.46 18.76 -1.74
CA TYR A 121 -3.73 17.57 -0.94
C TYR A 121 -2.86 17.55 0.33
N LYS A 122 -3.39 18.09 1.41
CA LYS A 122 -2.87 17.78 2.76
C LYS A 122 -3.39 16.40 3.16
N ILE A 123 -2.46 15.51 3.46
CA ILE A 123 -2.75 14.29 4.19
C ILE A 123 -3.01 14.63 5.66
#